data_2e1a8af5e96191d17b5a0064488a5cce
#
_entry.id   2e1a8af5e96191d17b5a0064488a5cce
#
_cell.length_a   1.000
_cell.length_b   1.000
_cell.length_c   1.000
_cell.angle_alpha   90.00
_cell.angle_beta   90.00
_cell.angle_gamma   90.00
#
_symmetry.space_group_name_H-M   'P 1'
#
loop_
_entity.id
_entity.type
_entity.pdbx_description
1 polymer ?
#
loop_
_entity_poly.entity_id
_entity_poly.type
_entity_poly.pdbx_seq_one_letter_code
_entity_poly.pdbx_strand_id
1 'polypeptide(L)'
;MARNKHPEETVSLILDVAARLFMEKGYEHTSIQDIIDNLGGLSKGAIYHHFKSKEDILVAVTDRITSESNRMLADIRDQKDLCGREKLQAIFKESINRPEQDAIFTVAPNLGANPKLLFSMLGETISDVAPNYIRPILEQGIADGTIEAACPLELAELIMMAANFWMNPMVFDDSVEKVRNKTVIFCQMMKGLGLDIVDKELTDRMVELTAVYQKNR
;
A
#
# COMPACT_ATOMS: atom_id res chain seq x y z
N MET A 1 -39.69 6.69 -5.92
CA MET A 1 -38.26 6.55 -5.49
C MET A 1 -37.40 7.12 -6.61
N ALA A 2 -36.68 8.21 -6.37
CA ALA A 2 -35.79 8.79 -7.38
C ALA A 2 -34.62 7.82 -7.61
N ARG A 3 -34.52 7.30 -8.83
CA ARG A 3 -33.42 6.48 -9.31
C ARG A 3 -32.16 7.34 -9.27
N ASN A 4 -31.16 6.93 -8.49
CA ASN A 4 -29.89 7.64 -8.38
C ASN A 4 -29.30 7.85 -9.78
N LYS A 5 -29.23 9.11 -10.25
CA LYS A 5 -28.81 9.43 -11.62
C LYS A 5 -27.32 9.20 -11.87
N HIS A 6 -26.51 9.11 -10.80
CA HIS A 6 -25.05 9.02 -10.87
C HIS A 6 -24.53 8.02 -9.82
N PRO A 7 -24.57 6.70 -10.08
CA PRO A 7 -24.07 5.68 -9.15
C PRO A 7 -22.61 5.89 -8.76
N GLU A 8 -21.76 6.32 -9.70
CA GLU A 8 -20.33 6.53 -9.51
C GLU A 8 -20.03 7.69 -8.56
N GLU A 9 -20.78 8.80 -8.64
CA GLU A 9 -20.65 9.93 -7.71
C GLU A 9 -21.04 9.52 -6.29
N THR A 10 -22.04 8.65 -6.15
CA THR A 10 -22.45 8.13 -4.84
C THR A 10 -21.38 7.24 -4.23
N VAL A 11 -20.77 6.34 -5.02
CA VAL A 11 -19.67 5.49 -4.59
C VAL A 11 -18.49 6.36 -4.17
N SER A 12 -18.10 7.33 -5.00
CA SER A 12 -16.99 8.26 -4.67
C SER A 12 -17.26 8.97 -3.35
N LEU A 13 -18.44 9.53 -3.14
CA LEU A 13 -18.80 10.22 -1.90
C LEU A 13 -18.74 9.29 -0.68
N ILE A 14 -19.22 8.05 -0.81
CA ILE A 14 -19.14 7.05 0.27
C ILE A 14 -17.68 6.78 0.62
N LEU A 15 -16.82 6.58 -0.37
CA LEU A 15 -15.40 6.29 -0.17
C LEU A 15 -14.65 7.49 0.43
N ASP A 16 -14.98 8.73 0.01
CA ASP A 16 -14.38 9.96 0.58
C ASP A 16 -14.72 10.12 2.06
N VAL A 17 -16.00 9.94 2.41
CA VAL A 17 -16.45 10.01 3.81
C VAL A 17 -15.86 8.89 4.64
N ALA A 18 -15.84 7.66 4.11
CA ALA A 18 -15.28 6.50 4.80
C ALA A 18 -13.77 6.67 5.04
N ALA A 19 -13.01 7.06 4.00
CA ALA A 19 -11.58 7.33 4.11
C ALA A 19 -11.31 8.38 5.20
N ARG A 20 -12.04 9.52 5.17
CA ARG A 20 -11.91 10.57 6.18
C ARG A 20 -12.20 10.05 7.59
N LEU A 21 -13.29 9.31 7.80
CA LEU A 21 -13.65 8.78 9.11
C LEU A 21 -12.67 7.71 9.59
N PHE A 22 -12.17 6.85 8.70
CA PHE A 22 -11.10 5.91 9.02
C PHE A 22 -9.83 6.66 9.44
N MET A 23 -9.53 7.80 8.82
CA MET A 23 -8.39 8.65 9.19
C MET A 23 -8.58 9.39 10.52
N GLU A 24 -9.79 9.85 10.83
CA GLU A 24 -10.07 10.62 12.05
C GLU A 24 -10.23 9.74 13.30
N LYS A 25 -10.90 8.60 13.16
CA LYS A 25 -11.32 7.73 14.27
C LYS A 25 -10.63 6.37 14.30
N GLY A 26 -9.93 6.00 13.23
CA GLY A 26 -9.45 4.64 12.97
C GLY A 26 -10.54 3.72 12.41
N TYR A 27 -10.11 2.67 11.67
CA TYR A 27 -11.04 1.71 11.09
C TYR A 27 -11.90 1.01 12.13
N GLU A 28 -11.31 0.53 13.23
CA GLU A 28 -12.01 -0.25 14.25
C GLU A 28 -13.12 0.57 14.94
N HIS A 29 -12.91 1.86 15.13
CA HIS A 29 -13.84 2.78 15.81
C HIS A 29 -14.82 3.47 14.88
N THR A 30 -14.81 3.16 13.58
CA THR A 30 -15.77 3.69 12.61
C THR A 30 -16.82 2.62 12.30
N SER A 31 -18.09 2.96 12.48
CA SER A 31 -19.22 2.10 12.08
C SER A 31 -19.78 2.50 10.71
N ILE A 32 -20.53 1.59 10.06
CA ILE A 32 -21.30 1.95 8.84
C ILE A 32 -22.30 3.09 9.16
N GLN A 33 -22.85 3.13 10.38
CA GLN A 33 -23.77 4.19 10.79
C GLN A 33 -23.06 5.55 10.84
N ASP A 34 -21.84 5.61 11.34
CA ASP A 34 -21.03 6.86 11.30
C ASP A 34 -20.85 7.36 9.85
N ILE A 35 -20.60 6.45 8.91
CA ILE A 35 -20.47 6.80 7.49
C ILE A 35 -21.79 7.37 6.98
N ILE A 36 -22.93 6.69 7.24
CA ILE A 36 -24.27 7.12 6.85
C ILE A 36 -24.58 8.53 7.35
N ASP A 37 -24.32 8.77 8.63
CA ASP A 37 -24.64 10.04 9.30
C ASP A 37 -23.83 11.22 8.73
N ASN A 38 -22.69 10.93 8.09
CA ASN A 38 -21.82 11.92 7.44
C ASN A 38 -22.05 12.09 5.93
N LEU A 39 -22.98 11.35 5.32
CA LEU A 39 -23.26 11.41 3.87
C LEU A 39 -24.30 12.46 3.45
N GLY A 40 -24.71 13.35 4.35
CA GLY A 40 -25.53 14.51 3.97
C GLY A 40 -26.91 14.18 3.38
N GLY A 41 -27.54 13.08 3.82
CA GLY A 41 -28.91 12.74 3.41
C GLY A 41 -29.04 11.55 2.47
N LEU A 42 -27.96 10.84 2.15
CA LEU A 42 -28.06 9.53 1.50
C LEU A 42 -28.71 8.51 2.44
N SER A 43 -29.66 7.75 1.91
CA SER A 43 -30.36 6.74 2.70
C SER A 43 -29.43 5.55 3.04
N LYS A 44 -29.70 4.91 4.18
CA LYS A 44 -29.06 3.65 4.56
C LYS A 44 -29.10 2.61 3.43
N GLY A 45 -30.22 2.52 2.70
CA GLY A 45 -30.39 1.63 1.56
C GLY A 45 -29.43 1.94 0.40
N ALA A 46 -29.02 3.19 0.21
CA ALA A 46 -28.09 3.57 -0.85
C ALA A 46 -26.70 2.99 -0.59
N ILE A 47 -26.21 3.01 0.67
CA ILE A 47 -24.93 2.39 1.02
C ILE A 47 -24.97 0.89 0.84
N TYR A 48 -26.00 0.21 1.39
CA TYR A 48 -26.09 -1.25 1.31
C TYR A 48 -26.36 -1.78 -0.10
N HIS A 49 -26.77 -0.91 -1.03
CA HIS A 49 -26.81 -1.23 -2.45
C HIS A 49 -25.43 -1.41 -3.07
N HIS A 50 -24.45 -0.62 -2.62
CA HIS A 50 -23.06 -0.64 -3.14
C HIS A 50 -22.13 -1.51 -2.30
N PHE A 51 -22.25 -1.50 -0.97
CA PHE A 51 -21.35 -2.17 -0.04
C PHE A 51 -22.14 -2.98 0.99
N LYS A 52 -21.81 -4.26 1.14
CA LYS A 52 -22.52 -5.18 2.05
C LYS A 52 -21.98 -5.10 3.48
N SER A 53 -20.74 -4.65 3.65
CA SER A 53 -20.03 -4.62 4.94
C SER A 53 -19.07 -3.43 5.01
N LYS A 54 -18.59 -3.13 6.23
CA LYS A 54 -17.53 -2.14 6.45
C LYS A 54 -16.22 -2.58 5.78
N GLU A 55 -15.98 -3.88 5.75
CA GLU A 55 -14.84 -4.48 5.08
C GLU A 55 -14.88 -4.25 3.56
N ASP A 56 -16.06 -4.31 2.93
CA ASP A 56 -16.19 -4.01 1.49
C ASP A 56 -15.84 -2.55 1.19
N ILE A 57 -16.26 -1.63 2.08
CA ILE A 57 -15.89 -0.21 1.98
C ILE A 57 -14.38 -0.03 2.17
N LEU A 58 -13.77 -0.71 3.15
CA LEU A 58 -12.33 -0.66 3.39
C LEU A 58 -11.55 -1.15 2.17
N VAL A 59 -11.93 -2.29 1.61
CA VAL A 59 -11.31 -2.81 0.36
C VAL A 59 -11.39 -1.77 -0.75
N ALA A 60 -12.57 -1.20 -1.00
CA ALA A 60 -12.73 -0.20 -2.06
C ALA A 60 -11.96 1.12 -1.81
N VAL A 61 -11.83 1.55 -0.55
CA VAL A 61 -10.95 2.68 -0.18
C VAL A 61 -9.49 2.32 -0.45
N THR A 62 -9.07 1.12 -0.09
CA THR A 62 -7.71 0.63 -0.33
C THR A 62 -7.42 0.52 -1.82
N ASP A 63 -8.32 -0.06 -2.62
CA ASP A 63 -8.17 -0.17 -4.08
C ASP A 63 -7.96 1.20 -4.74
N ARG A 64 -8.65 2.24 -4.24
CA ARG A 64 -8.46 3.61 -4.71
C ARG A 64 -7.06 4.15 -4.38
N ILE A 65 -6.60 3.94 -3.15
CA ILE A 65 -5.23 4.32 -2.73
C ILE A 65 -4.19 3.55 -3.54
N THR A 66 -4.42 2.27 -3.77
CA THR A 66 -3.52 1.42 -4.56
C THR A 66 -3.44 1.87 -6.02
N SER A 67 -4.56 2.31 -6.61
CA SER A 67 -4.55 2.83 -7.99
C SER A 67 -3.66 4.06 -8.16
N GLU A 68 -3.55 4.91 -7.14
CA GLU A 68 -2.61 6.04 -7.13
C GLU A 68 -1.16 5.56 -7.00
N SER A 69 -0.93 4.54 -6.16
CA SER A 69 0.39 3.90 -6.05
C SER A 69 0.81 3.23 -7.36
N ASN A 70 -0.09 2.51 -8.01
CA ASN A 70 0.17 1.87 -9.30
C ASN A 70 0.49 2.89 -10.40
N ARG A 71 -0.14 4.08 -10.37
CA ARG A 71 0.21 5.17 -11.27
C ARG A 71 1.65 5.66 -11.04
N MET A 72 2.04 5.89 -9.79
CA MET A 72 3.42 6.25 -9.44
C MET A 72 4.42 5.17 -9.90
N LEU A 73 4.10 3.88 -9.71
CA LEU A 73 4.94 2.77 -10.17
C LEU A 73 5.07 2.77 -11.70
N ALA A 74 3.97 3.00 -12.43
CA ALA A 74 3.97 3.11 -13.88
C ALA A 74 4.82 4.29 -14.37
N ASP A 75 4.64 5.46 -13.75
CA ASP A 75 5.38 6.67 -14.11
C ASP A 75 6.90 6.46 -13.94
N ILE A 76 7.34 5.82 -12.85
CA ILE A 76 8.76 5.52 -12.64
C ILE A 76 9.25 4.44 -13.62
N ARG A 77 8.47 3.37 -13.84
CA ARG A 77 8.82 2.30 -14.80
C ARG A 77 9.06 2.88 -16.19
N ASP A 78 8.23 3.83 -16.61
CA ASP A 78 8.22 4.35 -17.98
C ASP A 78 9.20 5.54 -18.20
N GLN A 79 9.91 6.00 -17.14
CA GLN A 79 10.98 6.99 -17.27
C GLN A 79 12.12 6.45 -18.13
N LYS A 80 12.54 7.25 -19.13
CA LYS A 80 13.56 6.83 -20.08
C LYS A 80 15.00 7.19 -19.66
N ASP A 81 15.10 8.15 -18.75
CA ASP A 81 16.38 8.73 -18.33
C ASP A 81 17.03 7.97 -17.15
N LEU A 82 16.30 7.04 -16.55
CA LEU A 82 16.77 6.24 -15.41
C LEU A 82 17.12 4.81 -15.86
N CYS A 83 18.25 4.28 -15.36
CA CYS A 83 18.58 2.87 -15.46
C CYS A 83 17.71 2.02 -14.51
N GLY A 84 17.72 0.68 -14.70
CA GLY A 84 16.87 -0.20 -13.88
C GLY A 84 17.11 -0.08 -12.38
N ARG A 85 18.35 0.05 -11.94
CA ARG A 85 18.71 0.27 -10.53
C ARG A 85 18.13 1.59 -9.99
N GLU A 86 18.29 2.68 -10.72
CA GLU A 86 17.79 4.00 -10.30
C GLU A 86 16.26 4.01 -10.19
N LYS A 87 15.55 3.34 -11.10
CA LYS A 87 14.10 3.16 -11.02
C LYS A 87 13.68 2.42 -9.75
N LEU A 88 14.37 1.35 -9.43
CA LEU A 88 14.06 0.57 -8.22
C LEU A 88 14.32 1.40 -6.95
N GLN A 89 15.42 2.17 -6.91
CA GLN A 89 15.71 3.13 -5.83
C GLN A 89 14.61 4.19 -5.71
N ALA A 90 14.17 4.77 -6.85
CA ALA A 90 13.11 5.76 -6.88
C ALA A 90 11.79 5.19 -6.34
N ILE A 91 11.41 3.96 -6.70
CA ILE A 91 10.22 3.29 -6.16
C ILE A 91 10.27 3.19 -4.65
N PHE A 92 11.38 2.69 -4.07
CA PHE A 92 11.49 2.58 -2.62
C PHE A 92 11.41 3.94 -1.94
N LYS A 93 12.12 4.94 -2.47
CA LYS A 93 12.15 6.29 -1.92
C LYS A 93 10.78 6.95 -1.98
N GLU A 94 10.12 6.92 -3.13
CA GLU A 94 8.79 7.51 -3.29
C GLU A 94 7.74 6.79 -2.44
N SER A 95 7.79 5.45 -2.37
CA SER A 95 6.79 4.66 -1.63
C SER A 95 6.75 4.98 -0.13
N ILE A 96 7.88 5.37 0.48
CA ILE A 96 7.95 5.66 1.93
C ILE A 96 7.82 7.14 2.27
N ASN A 97 8.15 8.03 1.32
CA ASN A 97 8.21 9.47 1.56
C ASN A 97 6.96 10.23 1.08
N ARG A 98 5.97 9.54 0.51
CA ARG A 98 4.70 10.17 0.12
C ARG A 98 4.01 10.80 1.32
N PRO A 99 3.45 12.02 1.18
CA PRO A 99 2.74 12.69 2.28
C PRO A 99 1.60 11.85 2.88
N GLU A 100 0.97 11.00 2.05
CA GLU A 100 -0.14 10.15 2.45
C GLU A 100 0.29 8.99 3.36
N GLN A 101 1.58 8.63 3.37
CA GLN A 101 2.06 7.49 4.18
C GLN A 101 1.85 7.72 5.68
N ASP A 102 2.14 8.90 6.20
CA ASP A 102 1.89 9.22 7.62
C ASP A 102 0.40 9.08 7.96
N ALA A 103 -0.48 9.57 7.08
CA ALA A 103 -1.92 9.43 7.23
C ALA A 103 -2.34 7.95 7.20
N ILE A 104 -1.82 7.16 6.24
CA ILE A 104 -2.10 5.72 6.14
C ILE A 104 -1.68 5.00 7.44
N PHE A 105 -0.45 5.23 7.91
CA PHE A 105 0.05 4.58 9.13
C PHE A 105 -0.65 5.06 10.41
N THR A 106 -1.26 6.25 10.38
CA THR A 106 -2.07 6.74 11.50
C THR A 106 -3.39 5.96 11.65
N VAL A 107 -3.97 5.50 10.55
CA VAL A 107 -5.38 5.04 10.51
C VAL A 107 -5.55 3.60 10.07
N ALA A 108 -4.50 3.01 9.51
CA ALA A 108 -4.57 1.67 8.97
C ALA A 108 -5.03 0.65 10.01
N PRO A 109 -5.93 -0.26 9.63
CA PRO A 109 -6.30 -1.36 10.50
C PRO A 109 -5.14 -2.32 10.70
N ASN A 110 -5.24 -3.15 11.72
CA ASN A 110 -4.41 -4.34 11.82
C ASN A 110 -4.76 -5.29 10.66
N LEU A 111 -3.86 -5.42 9.70
CA LEU A 111 -4.07 -6.27 8.52
C LEU A 111 -4.17 -7.75 8.91
N GLY A 112 -3.43 -8.19 9.94
CA GLY A 112 -3.53 -9.54 10.46
C GLY A 112 -4.91 -9.89 11.04
N ALA A 113 -5.64 -8.87 11.54
CA ALA A 113 -7.02 -9.01 12.01
C ALA A 113 -8.06 -8.85 10.88
N ASN A 114 -7.64 -8.46 9.68
CA ASN A 114 -8.50 -8.25 8.51
C ASN A 114 -8.10 -9.17 7.33
N PRO A 115 -8.37 -10.48 7.41
CA PRO A 115 -7.86 -11.46 6.44
C PRO A 115 -8.33 -11.17 4.99
N LYS A 116 -9.54 -10.64 4.80
CA LYS A 116 -10.07 -10.31 3.47
C LYS A 116 -9.24 -9.22 2.80
N LEU A 117 -8.91 -8.16 3.53
CA LEU A 117 -8.06 -7.07 3.02
C LEU A 117 -6.64 -7.56 2.77
N LEU A 118 -6.05 -8.28 3.74
CA LEU A 118 -4.71 -8.85 3.59
C LEU A 118 -4.60 -9.75 2.35
N PHE A 119 -5.60 -10.61 2.13
CA PHE A 119 -5.62 -11.51 0.98
C PHE A 119 -5.81 -10.77 -0.35
N SER A 120 -6.63 -9.71 -0.37
CA SER A 120 -6.78 -8.84 -1.55
C SER A 120 -5.46 -8.17 -1.92
N MET A 121 -4.77 -7.57 -0.94
CA MET A 121 -3.47 -6.92 -1.15
C MET A 121 -2.40 -7.91 -1.61
N LEU A 122 -2.39 -9.12 -1.05
CA LEU A 122 -1.48 -10.20 -1.47
C LEU A 122 -1.74 -10.61 -2.92
N GLY A 123 -3.00 -10.83 -3.27
CA GLY A 123 -3.40 -11.19 -4.63
C GLY A 123 -2.97 -10.13 -5.65
N GLU A 124 -3.23 -8.86 -5.37
CA GLU A 124 -2.82 -7.74 -6.22
C GLU A 124 -1.29 -7.65 -6.36
N THR A 125 -0.56 -7.80 -5.25
CA THR A 125 0.90 -7.76 -5.26
C THR A 125 1.49 -8.80 -6.21
N ILE A 126 0.98 -10.04 -6.18
CA ILE A 126 1.50 -11.16 -6.99
C ILE A 126 0.97 -11.14 -8.43
N SER A 127 -0.32 -10.81 -8.63
CA SER A 127 -0.94 -10.92 -9.95
C SER A 127 -0.83 -9.65 -10.80
N ASP A 128 -0.54 -8.50 -10.21
CA ASP A 128 -0.46 -7.22 -10.92
C ASP A 128 0.84 -6.46 -10.64
N VAL A 129 1.13 -6.12 -9.38
CA VAL A 129 2.24 -5.21 -9.08
C VAL A 129 3.60 -5.80 -9.44
N ALA A 130 3.90 -7.01 -8.98
CA ALA A 130 5.18 -7.64 -9.26
C ALA A 130 5.41 -7.88 -10.76
N PRO A 131 4.48 -8.49 -11.53
CA PRO A 131 4.71 -8.78 -12.94
C PRO A 131 4.65 -7.54 -13.85
N ASN A 132 3.83 -6.54 -13.55
CA ASN A 132 3.57 -5.44 -14.47
C ASN A 132 4.41 -4.19 -14.20
N TYR A 133 4.92 -4.00 -12.97
CA TYR A 133 5.68 -2.81 -12.60
C TYR A 133 7.12 -3.13 -12.20
N ILE A 134 7.35 -4.11 -11.34
CA ILE A 134 8.67 -4.37 -10.77
C ILE A 134 9.53 -5.25 -11.69
N ARG A 135 8.96 -6.34 -12.22
CA ARG A 135 9.67 -7.21 -13.17
C ARG A 135 10.25 -6.46 -14.37
N PRO A 136 9.52 -5.57 -15.09
CA PRO A 136 10.08 -4.85 -16.22
C PRO A 136 11.28 -3.97 -15.84
N ILE A 137 11.28 -3.39 -14.64
CA ILE A 137 12.40 -2.60 -14.12
C ILE A 137 13.62 -3.49 -13.84
N LEU A 138 13.42 -4.68 -13.26
CA LEU A 138 14.48 -5.65 -13.04
C LEU A 138 15.04 -6.16 -14.37
N GLU A 139 14.18 -6.49 -15.35
CA GLU A 139 14.57 -6.90 -16.69
C GLU A 139 15.39 -5.81 -17.39
N GLN A 140 14.99 -4.54 -17.26
CA GLN A 140 15.78 -3.41 -17.77
C GLN A 140 17.14 -3.34 -17.10
N GLY A 141 17.20 -3.43 -15.76
CA GLY A 141 18.46 -3.36 -15.01
C GLY A 141 19.42 -4.51 -15.32
N ILE A 142 18.89 -5.70 -15.62
CA ILE A 142 19.67 -6.84 -16.10
C ILE A 142 20.21 -6.55 -17.50
N ALA A 143 19.39 -5.99 -18.38
CA ALA A 143 19.77 -5.68 -19.76
C ALA A 143 20.77 -4.53 -19.87
N ASP A 144 20.66 -3.51 -19.01
CA ASP A 144 21.59 -2.37 -18.96
C ASP A 144 22.81 -2.60 -18.08
N GLY A 145 22.91 -3.79 -17.44
CA GLY A 145 24.04 -4.20 -16.60
C GLY A 145 24.11 -3.52 -15.23
N THR A 146 23.05 -2.81 -14.81
CA THR A 146 23.01 -2.16 -13.47
C THR A 146 22.48 -3.08 -12.38
N ILE A 147 21.85 -4.21 -12.74
CA ILE A 147 21.34 -5.24 -11.84
C ILE A 147 21.90 -6.59 -12.29
N GLU A 148 22.49 -7.34 -11.35
CA GLU A 148 22.97 -8.70 -11.58
C GLU A 148 22.04 -9.66 -10.81
N ALA A 149 21.04 -10.20 -11.51
CA ALA A 149 20.07 -11.13 -10.95
C ALA A 149 19.57 -12.13 -11.97
N ALA A 150 19.12 -13.28 -11.50
CA ALA A 150 18.34 -14.24 -12.26
C ALA A 150 16.86 -14.17 -11.86
N CYS A 151 15.98 -14.77 -12.67
CA CYS A 151 14.57 -14.95 -12.36
C CYS A 151 13.87 -13.63 -11.95
N PRO A 152 13.78 -12.64 -12.86
CA PRO A 152 13.32 -11.28 -12.49
C PRO A 152 11.87 -11.26 -11.99
N LEU A 153 11.00 -12.19 -12.35
CA LEU A 153 9.63 -12.26 -11.82
C LEU A 153 9.63 -12.71 -10.37
N GLU A 154 10.30 -13.81 -10.06
CA GLU A 154 10.38 -14.37 -8.70
C GLU A 154 11.11 -13.40 -7.75
N LEU A 155 12.10 -12.67 -8.28
CA LEU A 155 12.76 -11.62 -7.52
C LEU A 155 11.83 -10.44 -7.27
N ALA A 156 11.00 -10.02 -8.25
CA ALA A 156 9.99 -8.99 -8.07
C ALA A 156 8.98 -9.37 -7.00
N GLU A 157 8.48 -10.60 -7.04
CA GLU A 157 7.56 -11.14 -6.02
C GLU A 157 8.21 -11.14 -4.63
N LEU A 158 9.44 -11.63 -4.50
CA LEU A 158 10.18 -11.66 -3.23
C LEU A 158 10.37 -10.26 -2.65
N ILE A 159 10.79 -9.30 -3.48
CA ILE A 159 10.98 -7.90 -3.08
C ILE A 159 9.67 -7.33 -2.54
N MET A 160 8.58 -7.47 -3.30
CA MET A 160 7.28 -6.91 -2.94
C MET A 160 6.67 -7.60 -1.72
N MET A 161 6.82 -8.93 -1.60
CA MET A 161 6.39 -9.68 -0.41
C MET A 161 7.16 -9.23 0.84
N ALA A 162 8.45 -9.04 0.73
CA ALA A 162 9.26 -8.57 1.86
C ALA A 162 8.91 -7.13 2.25
N ALA A 163 8.77 -6.22 1.27
CA ALA A 163 8.47 -4.82 1.52
C ALA A 163 7.05 -4.60 2.08
N ASN A 164 6.04 -5.18 1.44
CA ASN A 164 4.63 -4.88 1.75
C ASN A 164 4.06 -5.73 2.89
N PHE A 165 4.61 -6.91 3.15
CA PHE A 165 4.06 -7.82 4.15
C PHE A 165 5.04 -8.13 5.27
N TRP A 166 6.25 -8.61 4.98
CA TRP A 166 7.17 -9.05 6.03
C TRP A 166 7.70 -7.88 6.88
N MET A 167 8.04 -6.74 6.27
CA MET A 167 8.49 -5.55 7.00
C MET A 167 7.34 -4.69 7.54
N ASN A 168 6.11 -4.94 7.09
CA ASN A 168 4.96 -4.09 7.41
C ASN A 168 4.45 -4.36 8.84
N PRO A 169 4.54 -3.38 9.77
CA PRO A 169 4.08 -3.55 11.15
C PRO A 169 2.58 -3.82 11.28
N MET A 170 1.79 -3.40 10.29
CA MET A 170 0.34 -3.61 10.28
C MET A 170 -0.06 -5.08 10.11
N VAL A 171 0.84 -5.91 9.55
CA VAL A 171 0.57 -7.34 9.31
C VAL A 171 0.83 -8.17 10.57
N PHE A 172 1.94 -7.93 11.26
CA PHE A 172 2.41 -8.77 12.36
C PHE A 172 2.38 -8.08 13.73
N ASP A 173 1.88 -6.85 13.79
CA ASP A 173 1.89 -6.05 15.02
C ASP A 173 3.31 -5.90 15.61
N ASP A 174 4.26 -5.63 14.75
CA ASP A 174 5.66 -5.60 15.09
C ASP A 174 6.04 -4.35 15.88
N SER A 175 6.94 -4.50 16.86
CA SER A 175 7.56 -3.38 17.55
C SER A 175 8.51 -2.61 16.63
N VAL A 176 8.78 -1.34 16.98
CA VAL A 176 9.74 -0.48 16.28
C VAL A 176 11.11 -1.17 16.13
N GLU A 177 11.60 -1.84 17.20
CA GLU A 177 12.85 -2.58 17.17
C GLU A 177 12.81 -3.74 16.18
N LYS A 178 11.70 -4.49 16.17
CA LYS A 178 11.53 -5.62 15.24
C LYS A 178 11.47 -5.17 13.79
N VAL A 179 10.77 -4.07 13.50
CA VAL A 179 10.75 -3.48 12.15
C VAL A 179 12.14 -3.00 11.75
N ARG A 180 12.87 -2.34 12.63
CA ARG A 180 14.27 -1.96 12.39
C ARG A 180 15.11 -3.18 11.99
N ASN A 181 15.05 -4.26 12.78
CA ASN A 181 15.81 -5.47 12.52
C ASN A 181 15.42 -6.12 11.18
N LYS A 182 14.13 -6.17 10.87
CA LYS A 182 13.63 -6.66 9.57
C LYS A 182 14.16 -5.82 8.40
N THR A 183 14.13 -4.49 8.53
CA THR A 183 14.64 -3.60 7.49
C THR A 183 16.14 -3.77 7.27
N VAL A 184 16.92 -3.92 8.34
CA VAL A 184 18.36 -4.20 8.25
C VAL A 184 18.61 -5.51 7.49
N ILE A 185 17.88 -6.58 7.80
CA ILE A 185 18.01 -7.86 7.09
C ILE A 185 17.59 -7.72 5.63
N PHE A 186 16.52 -7.00 5.35
CA PHE A 186 16.07 -6.72 3.98
C PHE A 186 17.16 -6.00 3.17
N CYS A 187 17.76 -4.94 3.74
CA CYS A 187 18.87 -4.22 3.10
C CYS A 187 20.06 -5.15 2.81
N GLN A 188 20.41 -6.03 3.76
CA GLN A 188 21.50 -6.99 3.58
C GLN A 188 21.20 -8.01 2.47
N MET A 189 19.96 -8.51 2.43
CA MET A 189 19.50 -9.42 1.36
C MET A 189 19.60 -8.73 -0.01
N MET A 190 19.06 -7.51 -0.13
CA MET A 190 19.09 -6.75 -1.38
C MET A 190 20.52 -6.50 -1.85
N LYS A 191 21.41 -6.12 -0.94
CA LYS A 191 22.84 -5.93 -1.24
C LYS A 191 23.52 -7.24 -1.68
N GLY A 192 23.20 -8.35 -1.03
CA GLY A 192 23.67 -9.69 -1.41
C GLY A 192 23.23 -10.14 -2.80
N LEU A 193 22.12 -9.58 -3.30
CA LEU A 193 21.61 -9.79 -4.66
C LEU A 193 22.12 -8.73 -5.67
N GLY A 194 23.13 -7.92 -5.30
CA GLY A 194 23.63 -6.84 -6.16
C GLY A 194 22.71 -5.62 -6.23
N LEU A 195 21.66 -5.58 -5.41
CA LEU A 195 20.67 -4.51 -5.35
C LEU A 195 20.96 -3.58 -4.16
N ASP A 196 21.98 -2.74 -4.29
CA ASP A 196 22.27 -1.70 -3.27
C ASP A 196 21.30 -0.52 -3.43
N ILE A 197 20.01 -0.79 -3.15
CA ILE A 197 18.89 0.13 -3.40
C ILE A 197 18.32 0.73 -2.11
N VAL A 198 18.77 0.22 -0.96
CA VAL A 198 18.15 0.54 0.33
C VAL A 198 19.24 1.04 1.26
N ASP A 199 19.04 2.20 1.83
CA ASP A 199 19.99 2.84 2.71
C ASP A 199 19.43 3.07 4.14
N LYS A 200 20.19 3.82 4.92
CA LYS A 200 19.80 4.21 6.28
C LYS A 200 18.50 5.02 6.29
N GLU A 201 18.24 5.84 5.26
CA GLU A 201 17.03 6.67 5.16
C GLU A 201 15.77 5.81 5.19
N LEU A 202 15.73 4.70 4.42
CA LEU A 202 14.61 3.77 4.45
C LEU A 202 14.39 3.20 5.86
N THR A 203 15.47 2.77 6.52
CA THR A 203 15.37 2.18 7.86
C THR A 203 14.80 3.18 8.86
N ASP A 204 15.32 4.40 8.86
CA ASP A 204 14.88 5.45 9.77
C ASP A 204 13.41 5.82 9.50
N ARG A 205 13.03 5.95 8.23
CA ARG A 205 11.64 6.25 7.85
C ARG A 205 10.66 5.13 8.21
N MET A 206 11.00 3.87 8.00
CA MET A 206 10.17 2.73 8.42
C MET A 206 9.98 2.69 9.94
N VAL A 207 11.01 3.05 10.71
CA VAL A 207 10.92 3.18 12.17
C VAL A 207 9.96 4.30 12.58
N GLU A 208 10.04 5.48 11.94
CA GLU A 208 9.12 6.60 12.19
C GLU A 208 7.67 6.21 11.90
N LEU A 209 7.40 5.65 10.72
CA LEU A 209 6.07 5.19 10.32
C LEU A 209 5.52 4.14 11.29
N THR A 210 6.36 3.21 11.74
CA THR A 210 5.97 2.21 12.74
C THR A 210 5.59 2.86 14.07
N ALA A 211 6.34 3.86 14.52
CA ALA A 211 6.01 4.60 15.74
C ALA A 211 4.69 5.37 15.61
N VAL A 212 4.40 5.95 14.43
CA VAL A 212 3.10 6.56 14.12
C VAL A 212 1.97 5.53 14.23
N TYR A 213 2.12 4.37 13.61
CA TYR A 213 1.13 3.29 13.66
C TYR A 213 0.85 2.83 15.09
N GLN A 214 1.90 2.59 15.89
CA GLN A 214 1.76 2.11 17.28
C GLN A 214 1.11 3.13 18.22
N LYS A 215 1.36 4.43 18.00
CA LYS A 215 0.80 5.50 18.84
C LYS A 215 -0.72 5.65 18.70
N ASN A 216 -1.26 5.28 17.53
CA ASN A 216 -2.66 5.50 17.17
C ASN A 216 -3.53 4.22 17.26
N ARG A 217 -3.04 3.22 17.97
CA ARG A 217 -3.67 1.92 18.14
C ARG A 217 -4.26 1.66 19.54
#